data_b62a6521ed49c4576cb005c5d225d38f
#
_entry.id   b62a6521ed49c4576cb005c5d225d38f
#
_cell.length_a   1.000
_cell.length_b   1.000
_cell.length_c   1.000
_cell.angle_alpha   90.00
_cell.angle_beta   90.00
_cell.angle_gamma   90.00
#
_symmetry.space_group_name_H-M   'P 1'
#
loop_
_entity.id
_entity.type
_entity.pdbx_description
1 polymer ?
#
loop_
_entity_poly.entity_id
_entity_poly.type
_entity_poly.pdbx_seq_one_letter_code
_entity_poly.pdbx_strand_id
1 'polypeptide(L)' 'MNYQQTARELDAIDERAEEISERLDEIEEELEYAEQGTERVYELLDEKDGLEQELEELEQRKSELTTDGFTRWDNGF' A
#
# COMPACT_ATOMS: atom_id res chain seq x y z
N MET A 1 -17.19 12.80 -14.70
CA MET A 1 -16.39 11.69 -14.22
C MET A 1 -17.23 10.45 -14.04
N ASN A 2 -16.65 9.31 -14.38
CA ASN A 2 -17.38 8.06 -14.27
C ASN A 2 -17.27 7.48 -12.87
N TYR A 3 -18.37 7.46 -12.18
CA TYR A 3 -18.45 6.97 -10.81
C TYR A 3 -18.03 5.50 -10.71
N GLN A 4 -18.40 4.70 -11.70
CA GLN A 4 -18.05 3.28 -11.70
C GLN A 4 -16.57 3.04 -11.88
N GLN A 5 -15.90 3.88 -12.66
CA GLN A 5 -14.45 3.77 -12.82
C GLN A 5 -13.73 4.07 -11.51
N THR A 6 -14.19 5.08 -10.80
CA THR A 6 -13.60 5.44 -9.51
C THR A 6 -13.75 4.29 -8.52
N ALA A 7 -14.93 3.70 -8.48
CA ALA A 7 -15.19 2.56 -7.58
C ALA A 7 -14.29 1.38 -7.92
N ARG A 8 -14.08 1.11 -9.21
CA ARG A 8 -13.21 0.03 -9.64
C ARG A 8 -11.76 0.28 -9.29
N GLU A 9 -11.32 1.53 -9.43
CA GLU A 9 -9.96 1.88 -9.04
C GLU A 9 -9.76 1.71 -7.55
N LEU A 10 -10.71 2.14 -6.75
CA LEU A 10 -10.63 1.98 -5.30
C LEU A 10 -10.59 0.50 -4.92
N ASP A 11 -11.39 -0.32 -5.57
CA ASP A 11 -11.38 -1.77 -5.34
C ASP A 11 -10.02 -2.36 -5.67
N ALA A 12 -9.47 -1.99 -6.83
CA ALA A 12 -8.17 -2.50 -7.24
C ALA A 12 -7.07 -2.08 -6.27
N ILE A 13 -7.12 -0.84 -5.81
CA ILE A 13 -6.16 -0.33 -4.85
C ILE A 13 -6.27 -1.11 -3.54
N ASP A 14 -7.47 -1.33 -3.05
CA ASP A 14 -7.68 -2.07 -1.81
C ASP A 14 -7.18 -3.50 -1.93
N GLU A 15 -7.45 -4.16 -3.05
CA GLU A 15 -6.98 -5.52 -3.28
C GLU A 15 -5.46 -5.59 -3.28
N ARG A 16 -4.84 -4.67 -4.00
CA ARG A 16 -3.38 -4.66 -4.06
C ARG A 16 -2.77 -4.32 -2.71
N ALA A 17 -3.35 -3.38 -2.00
CA ALA A 17 -2.88 -3.00 -0.67
C ALA A 17 -2.96 -4.19 0.29
N GLU A 18 -4.02 -4.98 0.19
CA GLU A 18 -4.17 -6.16 1.02
C GLU A 18 -3.11 -7.20 0.69
N GLU A 19 -2.85 -7.44 -0.59
CA GLU A 19 -1.79 -8.35 -1.01
C GLU A 19 -0.43 -7.92 -0.47
N ILE A 20 -0.15 -6.63 -0.57
CA ILE A 20 1.11 -6.09 -0.07
C ILE A 20 1.21 -6.27 1.44
N SER A 21 0.12 -5.99 2.15
CA SER A 21 0.08 -6.12 3.60
C SER A 21 0.36 -7.55 4.03
N GLU A 22 -0.24 -8.52 3.36
CA GLU A 22 -0.01 -9.93 3.63
C GLU A 22 1.45 -10.32 3.37
N ARG A 23 2.00 -9.83 2.27
CA ARG A 23 3.39 -10.14 1.95
C ARG A 23 4.34 -9.50 2.96
N LEU A 24 4.04 -8.28 3.40
CA LEU A 24 4.85 -7.62 4.42
C LEU A 24 4.84 -8.40 5.73
N ASP A 25 3.69 -8.94 6.11
CA ASP A 25 3.59 -9.78 7.30
C ASP A 25 4.47 -11.01 7.16
N GLU A 26 4.46 -11.65 6.00
CA GLU A 26 5.30 -12.82 5.74
C GLU A 26 6.78 -12.47 5.82
N ILE A 27 7.14 -11.32 5.26
CA ILE A 27 8.53 -10.88 5.29
C ILE A 27 8.99 -10.63 6.72
N GLU A 28 8.16 -9.96 7.52
CA GLU A 28 8.50 -9.68 8.91
C GLU A 28 8.66 -10.98 9.69
N GLU A 29 7.81 -11.95 9.43
CA GLU A 29 7.92 -13.24 10.06
C GLU A 29 9.21 -13.96 9.68
N GLU A 30 9.54 -13.94 8.39
CA GLU A 30 10.80 -14.52 7.92
C GLU A 30 12.02 -13.84 8.54
N LEU A 31 11.93 -12.51 8.67
CA LEU A 31 13.03 -11.75 9.27
C LEU A 31 13.26 -12.12 10.73
N GLU A 32 12.21 -12.49 11.44
CA GLU A 32 12.36 -12.94 12.83
C GLU A 32 13.19 -14.21 12.95
N TYR A 33 13.06 -15.09 11.97
CA TYR A 33 13.72 -16.38 12.00
C TYR A 33 15.02 -16.41 11.19
N ALA A 34 15.25 -15.40 10.36
CA ALA A 34 16.45 -15.36 9.53
C ALA A 34 17.65 -14.92 10.34
N GLU A 35 18.81 -15.48 9.99
CA GLU A 35 20.05 -15.06 10.63
C GLU A 35 20.44 -13.69 10.16
N GLN A 36 20.76 -12.81 11.12
CA GLN A 36 21.16 -11.45 10.83
C GLN A 36 22.46 -11.42 10.03
N GLY A 37 22.53 -10.48 9.10
CA GLY A 37 23.72 -10.31 8.29
C GLY A 37 23.82 -11.24 7.10
N THR A 38 22.80 -12.06 6.86
CA THR A 38 22.82 -12.97 5.71
C THR A 38 22.23 -12.26 4.49
N GLU A 39 22.56 -12.80 3.33
CA GLU A 39 22.04 -12.29 2.07
C GLU A 39 20.53 -12.33 2.03
N ARG A 40 19.95 -13.36 2.63
CA ARG A 40 18.49 -13.50 2.68
C ARG A 40 17.84 -12.34 3.39
N VAL A 41 18.44 -11.89 4.50
CA VAL A 41 17.93 -10.74 5.24
C VAL A 41 17.93 -9.48 4.36
N TYR A 42 19.01 -9.25 3.64
CA TYR A 42 19.10 -8.09 2.76
C TYR A 42 18.06 -8.14 1.64
N GLU A 43 17.85 -9.31 1.08
CA GLU A 43 16.81 -9.49 0.05
C GLU A 43 15.43 -9.18 0.59
N LEU A 44 15.14 -9.67 1.79
CA LEU A 44 13.84 -9.43 2.41
C LEU A 44 13.63 -7.96 2.74
N LEU A 45 14.66 -7.29 3.22
CA LEU A 45 14.57 -5.86 3.52
C LEU A 45 14.35 -5.05 2.26
N ASP A 46 15.02 -5.43 1.18
CA ASP A 46 14.86 -4.76 -0.11
C ASP A 46 13.44 -4.91 -0.63
N GLU A 47 12.91 -6.12 -0.57
CA GLU A 47 11.54 -6.38 -0.98
C GLU A 47 10.56 -5.60 -0.13
N LYS A 48 10.79 -5.59 1.19
CA LYS A 48 9.94 -4.87 2.12
C LYS A 48 9.89 -3.38 1.78
N ASP A 49 11.05 -2.79 1.51
CA ASP A 49 11.15 -1.38 1.18
C ASP A 49 10.35 -1.06 -0.08
N GLY A 50 10.51 -1.88 -1.12
CA GLY A 50 9.75 -1.68 -2.36
C GLY A 50 8.25 -1.79 -2.17
N LEU A 51 7.83 -2.76 -1.37
CA LEU A 51 6.41 -2.95 -1.10
C LEU A 51 5.83 -1.80 -0.27
N GLU A 52 6.60 -1.30 0.69
CA GLU A 52 6.15 -0.15 1.48
C GLU A 52 5.98 1.09 0.62
N GLN A 53 6.89 1.29 -0.33
CA GLN A 53 6.78 2.40 -1.27
C GLN A 53 5.53 2.26 -2.14
N GLU A 54 5.30 1.06 -2.64
CA GLU A 54 4.12 0.81 -3.46
C GLU A 54 2.84 1.06 -2.65
N LEU A 55 2.82 0.60 -1.42
CA LEU A 55 1.67 0.79 -0.55
C LEU A 55 1.41 2.29 -0.31
N GLU A 56 2.46 3.05 -0.10
CA GLU A 56 2.35 4.49 0.08
C GLU A 56 1.77 5.15 -1.16
N GLU A 57 2.23 4.75 -2.34
CA GLU A 57 1.70 5.27 -3.60
C GLU A 57 0.22 4.94 -3.76
N LEU A 58 -0.15 3.71 -3.40
CA LEU A 58 -1.54 3.30 -3.46
C LEU A 58 -2.41 4.11 -2.50
N GLU A 59 -1.91 4.36 -1.31
CA GLU A 59 -2.63 5.17 -0.33
C GLU A 59 -2.79 6.61 -0.81
N GLN A 60 -1.77 7.16 -1.43
CA GLN A 60 -1.85 8.49 -2.01
C GLN A 60 -2.89 8.53 -3.12
N ARG A 61 -2.86 7.53 -3.99
CA ARG A 61 -3.83 7.45 -5.07
C ARG A 61 -5.26 7.36 -4.54
N LYS A 62 -5.43 6.53 -3.53
CA LYS A 62 -6.73 6.38 -2.90
C LYS A 62 -7.21 7.69 -2.30
N SER A 63 -6.30 8.40 -1.63
CA SER A 63 -6.61 9.69 -1.04
C SER A 63 -7.04 10.69 -2.11
N GLU A 64 -6.33 10.72 -3.23
CA GLU A 64 -6.70 11.60 -4.34
C GLU A 64 -8.09 11.30 -4.86
N LEU A 65 -8.41 10.03 -5.01
CA LEU A 65 -9.72 9.63 -5.53
C LEU A 65 -10.85 9.95 -4.56
N THR A 66 -10.58 9.84 -3.27
CA THR A 66 -11.62 10.07 -2.26
C THR A 66 -11.73 11.52 -1.84
N THR A 67 -10.63 12.28 -1.89
CA THR A 67 -10.66 13.67 -1.47
C THR A 67 -11.23 14.61 -2.51
N ASP A 68 -11.36 14.16 -3.73
CA ASP A 68 -11.88 14.97 -4.80
C ASP A 68 -13.24 15.56 -4.48
N GLY A 69 -14.04 14.84 -3.71
CA GLY A 69 -15.33 15.37 -3.25
C GLY A 69 -15.28 15.88 -1.81
N PHE A 70 -14.49 15.22 -0.99
CA PHE A 70 -14.47 15.53 0.44
C PHE A 70 -13.70 16.78 0.81
N THR A 71 -12.69 17.10 0.04
CA THR A 71 -11.90 18.29 0.32
C THR A 71 -12.74 19.54 0.29
N ARG A 72 -13.69 19.58 -0.61
CA ARG A 72 -14.62 20.69 -0.70
C ARG A 72 -15.46 20.83 0.54
N TRP A 73 -15.88 19.71 1.08
CA TRP A 73 -16.69 19.68 2.28
C TRP A 73 -15.94 20.29 3.45
N ASP A 74 -14.72 19.82 3.64
CA ASP A 74 -13.91 20.28 4.74
C ASP A 74 -13.60 21.75 4.64
N ASN A 75 -13.33 22.22 3.44
CA ASN A 75 -12.99 23.62 3.22
C ASN A 75 -14.21 24.53 3.26
N GLY A 76 -15.38 23.94 3.17
CA GLY A 76 -16.61 24.70 3.26
C GLY A 76 -16.94 25.14 4.67
N PHE A 77 -16.21 24.64 5.60
CA PHE A 77 -16.39 24.96 7.00
C PHE A 77 -15.13 25.58 7.57
#